data_a7cd5c40c49c8096603d941ec51876fd
#
_entry.id   a7cd5c40c49c8096603d941ec51876fd
#
_cell.length_a   1.000
_cell.length_b   1.000
_cell.length_c   1.000
_cell.angle_alpha   90.00
_cell.angle_beta   90.00
_cell.angle_gamma   90.00
#
_symmetry.space_group_name_H-M   'P 1'
#
loop_
_entity.id
_entity.type
_entity.pdbx_description
1 polymer ?
#
loop_
_entity_poly.entity_id
_entity_poly.type
_entity_poly.pdbx_seq_one_letter_code
_entity_poly.pdbx_strand_id
1 'polypeptide(L)'
;MLFRKKIFSVYVLLYVFMSLTSACVEKSVDPTDPAAAFARAREPYDDEMYEIAIQRLGEFKSRYPYSKHAPEAEILIANSQYAMSRYAEAASSYEQFVKLHPRHEQAAFAQFRVGESYWAEAPDDIDREQDYTLKAIAEWEKLVTSYPQSEESKKAKNLLDKGRRRVAEHSEFIAKFYCKQEIYHACAYRYLQLTEQYPQFSDLVKKAYTQAAKAFAQLADGKSKDEQSESNIYYKSLSSQQLRDKAEEFRGKAAAIQL
;
A
#
# COMPACT_ATOMS: atom_id res chain seq x y z
N MET A 1 63.66 39.18 -26.66
CA MET A 1 62.87 39.30 -25.38
C MET A 1 61.56 38.52 -25.44
N LEU A 2 61.00 38.23 -26.59
CA LEU A 2 59.72 37.54 -26.77
C LEU A 2 59.79 36.02 -26.55
N PHE A 3 60.89 35.34 -26.76
CA PHE A 3 61.06 33.91 -26.64
C PHE A 3 61.04 33.41 -25.19
N ARG A 4 61.55 34.19 -24.23
CA ARG A 4 61.59 33.87 -22.80
C ARG A 4 60.17 33.93 -22.16
N LYS A 5 59.28 34.81 -22.67
CA LYS A 5 57.90 34.93 -22.16
C LYS A 5 57.03 33.76 -22.59
N LYS A 6 57.25 33.18 -23.81
CA LYS A 6 56.50 32.02 -24.27
C LYS A 6 56.87 30.74 -23.52
N ILE A 7 58.14 30.55 -23.18
CA ILE A 7 58.60 29.38 -22.42
C ILE A 7 58.08 29.45 -20.99
N PHE A 8 58.04 30.62 -20.34
CA PHE A 8 57.51 30.80 -19.00
C PHE A 8 55.98 30.50 -18.96
N SER A 9 55.22 30.92 -19.97
CA SER A 9 53.80 30.66 -20.10
C SER A 9 53.48 29.16 -20.26
N VAL A 10 54.31 28.40 -20.99
CA VAL A 10 54.14 26.94 -21.16
C VAL A 10 54.41 26.21 -19.84
N TYR A 11 55.41 26.61 -19.06
CA TYR A 11 55.68 25.97 -17.77
C TYR A 11 54.56 26.28 -16.71
N VAL A 12 53.98 27.49 -16.73
CA VAL A 12 52.87 27.84 -15.85
C VAL A 12 51.60 27.02 -16.23
N LEU A 13 51.31 26.84 -17.52
CA LEU A 13 50.23 26.00 -18.01
C LEU A 13 50.43 24.50 -17.65
N LEU A 14 51.68 23.99 -17.76
CA LEU A 14 52.01 22.63 -17.37
C LEU A 14 51.86 22.42 -15.84
N TYR A 15 52.25 23.42 -15.03
CA TYR A 15 52.11 23.35 -13.56
C TYR A 15 50.65 23.41 -13.10
N VAL A 16 49.84 24.19 -13.78
CA VAL A 16 48.37 24.26 -13.51
C VAL A 16 47.66 22.95 -13.93
N PHE A 17 48.14 22.34 -15.04
CA PHE A 17 47.57 21.05 -15.45
C PHE A 17 47.99 19.89 -14.55
N MET A 18 49.18 19.98 -13.94
CA MET A 18 49.69 18.95 -13.02
C MET A 18 49.07 19.04 -11.62
N SER A 19 48.54 20.22 -11.23
CA SER A 19 47.83 20.41 -9.93
C SER A 19 46.38 19.97 -9.98
N LEU A 20 45.78 19.72 -11.15
CA LEU A 20 44.40 19.26 -11.32
C LEU A 20 44.21 17.75 -11.22
N THR A 21 45.29 16.99 -11.09
CA THR A 21 45.24 15.53 -10.85
C THR A 21 45.33 15.18 -9.36
N SER A 22 44.75 15.98 -8.49
CA SER A 22 44.38 15.47 -7.16
C SER A 22 43.29 14.45 -7.33
N ALA A 23 43.62 13.27 -7.83
CA ALA A 23 42.76 12.12 -7.78
C ALA A 23 42.35 11.94 -6.32
N CYS A 24 41.07 11.98 -6.05
CA CYS A 24 40.55 11.47 -4.80
C CYS A 24 41.05 10.04 -4.62
N VAL A 25 42.09 9.88 -3.82
CA VAL A 25 42.55 8.55 -3.40
C VAL A 25 41.42 8.04 -2.51
N GLU A 26 40.54 7.27 -3.10
CA GLU A 26 39.54 6.54 -2.36
C GLU A 26 40.29 5.63 -1.36
N LYS A 27 40.19 5.93 -0.05
CA LYS A 27 40.80 5.13 1.00
C LYS A 27 40.39 3.69 0.79
N SER A 28 41.33 2.82 0.45
CA SER A 28 41.09 1.39 0.33
C SER A 28 40.59 0.89 1.68
N VAL A 29 39.31 0.52 1.75
CA VAL A 29 38.75 -0.14 2.93
C VAL A 29 39.41 -1.50 3.02
N ASP A 30 39.82 -1.86 4.25
CA ASP A 30 40.23 -3.22 4.55
C ASP A 30 39.12 -4.18 4.11
N PRO A 31 39.35 -5.05 3.12
CA PRO A 31 38.30 -5.96 2.65
C PRO A 31 37.87 -6.98 3.71
N THR A 32 38.51 -6.98 4.88
CA THR A 32 38.21 -7.86 6.01
C THR A 32 37.35 -7.15 7.09
N ASP A 33 37.08 -5.81 6.97
CA ASP A 33 36.27 -5.07 7.92
C ASP A 33 34.83 -4.83 7.40
N PRO A 34 33.84 -5.64 7.81
CA PRO A 34 32.46 -5.47 7.40
C PRO A 34 31.84 -4.15 7.86
N ALA A 35 32.28 -3.56 8.98
CA ALA A 35 31.72 -2.31 9.48
C ALA A 35 32.12 -1.13 8.60
N ALA A 36 33.39 -1.05 8.22
CA ALA A 36 33.88 -0.03 7.31
C ALA A 36 33.29 -0.20 5.89
N ALA A 37 33.09 -1.45 5.44
CA ALA A 37 32.43 -1.74 4.16
C ALA A 37 30.98 -1.33 4.17
N PHE A 38 30.25 -1.58 5.25
CA PHE A 38 28.84 -1.16 5.41
C PHE A 38 28.70 0.37 5.43
N ALA A 39 29.53 1.06 6.23
CA ALA A 39 29.49 2.52 6.31
C ALA A 39 29.61 3.15 4.92
N ARG A 40 30.53 2.66 4.08
CA ARG A 40 30.71 3.10 2.69
C ARG A 40 29.54 2.76 1.77
N ALA A 41 28.96 1.57 1.95
CA ALA A 41 27.81 1.14 1.16
C ALA A 41 26.55 1.98 1.50
N ARG A 42 26.48 2.51 2.71
CA ARG A 42 25.38 3.34 3.20
C ARG A 42 25.49 4.80 2.75
N GLU A 43 26.68 5.35 2.54
CA GLU A 43 26.88 6.76 2.16
C GLU A 43 25.92 7.25 1.07
N PRO A 44 25.72 6.52 -0.07
CA PRO A 44 24.78 6.98 -1.09
C PRO A 44 23.32 7.05 -0.61
N TYR A 45 22.93 6.24 0.37
CA TYR A 45 21.59 6.33 0.98
C TYR A 45 21.42 7.62 1.78
N ASP A 46 22.45 7.99 2.56
CA ASP A 46 22.46 9.21 3.36
C ASP A 46 22.49 10.47 2.45
N ASP A 47 23.05 10.35 1.25
CA ASP A 47 23.10 11.36 0.19
C ASP A 47 21.87 11.33 -0.76
N GLU A 48 20.85 10.53 -0.45
CA GLU A 48 19.61 10.34 -1.23
C GLU A 48 19.86 9.79 -2.67
N MET A 49 21.05 9.23 -2.95
CA MET A 49 21.39 8.59 -4.20
C MET A 49 20.93 7.12 -4.20
N TYR A 50 19.61 6.92 -4.14
CA TYR A 50 18.98 5.63 -3.84
C TYR A 50 19.33 4.50 -4.79
N GLU A 51 19.47 4.75 -6.10
CA GLU A 51 19.87 3.73 -7.07
C GLU A 51 21.29 3.19 -6.79
N ILE A 52 22.21 4.09 -6.46
CA ILE A 52 23.58 3.72 -6.10
C ILE A 52 23.60 3.02 -4.74
N ALA A 53 22.75 3.46 -3.81
CA ALA A 53 22.59 2.81 -2.50
C ALA A 53 22.13 1.37 -2.63
N ILE A 54 21.12 1.09 -3.46
CA ILE A 54 20.62 -0.27 -3.73
C ILE A 54 21.74 -1.15 -4.24
N GLN A 55 22.53 -0.66 -5.22
CA GLN A 55 23.63 -1.41 -5.77
C GLN A 55 24.70 -1.71 -4.72
N ARG A 56 25.23 -0.68 -4.01
CA ARG A 56 26.32 -0.84 -3.04
C ARG A 56 25.92 -1.68 -1.82
N LEU A 57 24.71 -1.49 -1.31
CA LEU A 57 24.18 -2.29 -0.20
C LEU A 57 23.94 -3.75 -0.64
N GLY A 58 23.52 -3.97 -1.89
CA GLY A 58 23.39 -5.31 -2.48
C GLY A 58 24.74 -6.01 -2.60
N GLU A 59 25.79 -5.31 -3.09
CA GLU A 59 27.15 -5.82 -3.12
C GLU A 59 27.69 -6.13 -1.72
N PHE A 60 27.43 -5.25 -0.74
CA PHE A 60 27.78 -5.48 0.66
C PHE A 60 27.14 -6.75 1.19
N LYS A 61 25.82 -6.95 1.03
CA LYS A 61 25.12 -8.16 1.45
C LYS A 61 25.69 -9.44 0.83
N SER A 62 26.00 -9.37 -0.46
CA SER A 62 26.58 -10.51 -1.20
C SER A 62 27.96 -10.89 -0.66
N ARG A 63 28.75 -9.90 -0.27
CA ARG A 63 30.12 -10.11 0.24
C ARG A 63 30.16 -10.50 1.71
N TYR A 64 29.22 -9.97 2.53
CA TYR A 64 29.17 -10.16 3.98
C TYR A 64 27.80 -10.65 4.47
N PRO A 65 27.31 -11.80 3.99
CA PRO A 65 25.94 -12.24 4.26
C PRO A 65 25.67 -12.53 5.75
N TYR A 66 26.71 -12.81 6.51
CA TYR A 66 26.61 -13.08 7.96
C TYR A 66 27.01 -11.88 8.84
N SER A 67 27.20 -10.71 8.24
CA SER A 67 27.48 -9.50 9.01
C SER A 67 26.27 -9.09 9.82
N LYS A 68 26.52 -8.58 11.05
CA LYS A 68 25.47 -7.95 11.87
C LYS A 68 24.80 -6.76 11.18
N HIS A 69 25.42 -6.17 10.16
CA HIS A 69 24.91 -5.07 9.34
C HIS A 69 24.09 -5.53 8.12
N ALA A 70 24.04 -6.85 7.84
CA ALA A 70 23.28 -7.34 6.69
C ALA A 70 21.78 -7.05 6.79
N PRO A 71 21.12 -7.23 7.96
CA PRO A 71 19.71 -6.84 8.11
C PRO A 71 19.46 -5.35 7.90
N GLU A 72 20.35 -4.48 8.41
CA GLU A 72 20.24 -3.03 8.21
C GLU A 72 20.36 -2.68 6.71
N ALA A 73 21.30 -3.31 6.01
CA ALA A 73 21.44 -3.11 4.55
C ALA A 73 20.16 -3.53 3.78
N GLU A 74 19.48 -4.59 4.21
CA GLU A 74 18.19 -5.02 3.62
C GLU A 74 17.10 -3.95 3.79
N ILE A 75 16.96 -3.39 4.98
CA ILE A 75 16.03 -2.31 5.25
C ILE A 75 16.35 -1.06 4.42
N LEU A 76 17.63 -0.68 4.32
CA LEU A 76 18.04 0.49 3.53
C LEU A 76 17.77 0.30 2.03
N ILE A 77 17.94 -0.92 1.49
CA ILE A 77 17.55 -1.24 0.12
C ILE A 77 16.03 -1.05 -0.06
N ALA A 78 15.22 -1.62 0.83
CA ALA A 78 13.76 -1.48 0.76
C ALA A 78 13.31 -0.01 0.91
N ASN A 79 13.93 0.74 1.82
CA ASN A 79 13.69 2.18 1.98
C ASN A 79 14.03 2.96 0.71
N SER A 80 15.15 2.64 0.06
CA SER A 80 15.58 3.27 -1.20
C SER A 80 14.57 3.00 -2.32
N GLN A 81 14.11 1.75 -2.46
CA GLN A 81 13.07 1.38 -3.44
C GLN A 81 11.77 2.18 -3.19
N TYR A 82 11.36 2.29 -1.93
CA TYR A 82 10.18 3.07 -1.56
C TYR A 82 10.34 4.56 -1.88
N ALA A 83 11.49 5.16 -1.55
CA ALA A 83 11.80 6.56 -1.84
C ALA A 83 11.76 6.87 -3.35
N MET A 84 12.14 5.88 -4.18
CA MET A 84 12.05 5.95 -5.64
C MET A 84 10.65 5.64 -6.19
N SER A 85 9.62 5.52 -5.33
CA SER A 85 8.27 5.13 -5.72
C SER A 85 8.17 3.75 -6.39
N ARG A 86 9.17 2.87 -6.19
CA ARG A 86 9.15 1.47 -6.61
C ARG A 86 8.44 0.62 -5.56
N TYR A 87 7.17 0.90 -5.34
CA TYR A 87 6.43 0.38 -4.20
C TYR A 87 6.27 -1.15 -4.22
N ALA A 88 6.06 -1.75 -5.38
CA ALA A 88 5.97 -3.20 -5.50
C ALA A 88 7.28 -3.91 -5.13
N GLU A 89 8.43 -3.35 -5.53
CA GLU A 89 9.76 -3.86 -5.16
C GLU A 89 10.02 -3.65 -3.66
N ALA A 90 9.68 -2.48 -3.13
CA ALA A 90 9.81 -2.17 -1.70
C ALA A 90 8.98 -3.13 -0.85
N ALA A 91 7.71 -3.37 -1.21
CA ALA A 91 6.86 -4.34 -0.52
C ALA A 91 7.52 -5.71 -0.45
N SER A 92 8.01 -6.22 -1.59
CA SER A 92 8.69 -7.52 -1.65
C SER A 92 9.95 -7.57 -0.78
N SER A 93 10.76 -6.49 -0.78
CA SER A 93 11.98 -6.42 0.02
C SER A 93 11.68 -6.38 1.54
N TYR A 94 10.67 -5.60 1.97
CA TYR A 94 10.23 -5.59 3.35
C TYR A 94 9.61 -6.93 3.79
N GLU A 95 8.78 -7.57 2.95
CA GLU A 95 8.23 -8.90 3.22
C GLU A 95 9.34 -9.94 3.43
N GLN A 96 10.36 -9.92 2.55
CA GLN A 96 11.50 -10.79 2.68
C GLN A 96 12.24 -10.56 3.98
N PHE A 97 12.45 -9.30 4.37
CA PHE A 97 13.08 -8.95 5.64
C PHE A 97 12.30 -9.52 6.83
N VAL A 98 10.99 -9.30 6.90
CA VAL A 98 10.15 -9.83 7.99
C VAL A 98 10.20 -11.35 8.06
N LYS A 99 10.21 -12.01 6.90
CA LYS A 99 10.29 -13.48 6.82
C LYS A 99 11.62 -14.02 7.33
N LEU A 100 12.73 -13.34 7.01
CA LEU A 100 14.07 -13.78 7.41
C LEU A 100 14.41 -13.35 8.85
N HIS A 101 13.91 -12.21 9.30
CA HIS A 101 14.27 -11.58 10.56
C HIS A 101 13.05 -11.23 11.44
N PRO A 102 12.13 -12.19 11.74
CA PRO A 102 10.85 -11.89 12.41
C PRO A 102 10.99 -11.37 13.84
N ARG A 103 12.16 -11.55 14.46
CA ARG A 103 12.47 -11.09 15.84
C ARG A 103 13.41 -9.87 15.86
N HIS A 104 13.75 -9.34 14.70
CA HIS A 104 14.61 -8.16 14.62
C HIS A 104 13.84 -6.93 15.12
N GLU A 105 14.53 -5.98 15.73
CA GLU A 105 13.91 -4.75 16.26
C GLU A 105 13.14 -3.95 15.20
N GLN A 106 13.57 -4.01 13.94
CA GLN A 106 12.90 -3.36 12.79
C GLN A 106 11.85 -4.24 12.10
N ALA A 107 11.52 -5.41 12.62
CA ALA A 107 10.55 -6.30 11.97
C ALA A 107 9.14 -5.69 11.94
N ALA A 108 8.71 -5.04 13.02
CA ALA A 108 7.44 -4.32 13.05
C ALA A 108 7.42 -3.14 12.07
N PHE A 109 8.51 -2.38 11.99
CA PHE A 109 8.67 -1.30 11.01
C PHE A 109 8.59 -1.85 9.58
N ALA A 110 9.33 -2.90 9.26
CA ALA A 110 9.30 -3.50 7.92
C ALA A 110 7.89 -3.99 7.56
N GLN A 111 7.20 -4.69 8.49
CA GLN A 111 5.83 -5.15 8.27
C GLN A 111 4.85 -3.98 8.04
N PHE A 112 5.02 -2.88 8.75
CA PHE A 112 4.25 -1.66 8.55
C PHE A 112 4.47 -1.07 7.15
N ARG A 113 5.75 -1.03 6.72
CA ARG A 113 6.15 -0.52 5.40
C ARG A 113 5.66 -1.39 4.24
N VAL A 114 5.47 -2.70 4.43
CA VAL A 114 4.79 -3.54 3.42
C VAL A 114 3.39 -2.99 3.15
N GLY A 115 2.61 -2.77 4.21
CA GLY A 115 1.26 -2.21 4.06
C GLY A 115 1.26 -0.81 3.44
N GLU A 116 2.20 0.08 3.85
CA GLU A 116 2.34 1.41 3.24
C GLU A 116 2.69 1.34 1.75
N SER A 117 3.52 0.37 1.34
CA SER A 117 3.89 0.18 -0.06
C SER A 117 2.67 -0.22 -0.90
N TYR A 118 1.86 -1.17 -0.43
CA TYR A 118 0.61 -1.53 -1.11
C TYR A 118 -0.41 -0.39 -1.10
N TRP A 119 -0.47 0.40 -0.01
CA TRP A 119 -1.34 1.57 0.04
C TRP A 119 -0.95 2.65 -0.97
N ALA A 120 0.36 2.85 -1.20
CA ALA A 120 0.87 3.79 -2.18
C ALA A 120 0.59 3.37 -3.64
N GLU A 121 0.45 2.07 -3.91
CA GLU A 121 0.01 1.52 -5.21
C GLU A 121 -1.50 1.57 -5.38
N ALA A 122 -2.27 1.74 -4.30
CA ALA A 122 -3.71 1.72 -4.37
C ALA A 122 -4.25 2.97 -5.09
N PRO A 123 -5.24 2.81 -5.99
CA PRO A 123 -5.85 3.95 -6.65
C PRO A 123 -6.60 4.83 -5.66
N ASP A 124 -6.53 6.15 -5.83
CA ASP A 124 -7.32 7.09 -5.02
C ASP A 124 -8.80 7.08 -5.40
N ASP A 125 -9.11 6.78 -6.66
CA ASP A 125 -10.47 6.74 -7.18
C ASP A 125 -11.22 5.50 -6.70
N ILE A 126 -12.40 5.72 -6.14
CA ILE A 126 -13.22 4.67 -5.53
C ILE A 126 -13.89 3.75 -6.55
N ASP A 127 -14.00 4.18 -7.80
CA ASP A 127 -14.57 3.41 -8.92
C ASP A 127 -13.57 2.41 -9.53
N ARG A 128 -12.30 2.46 -9.11
CA ARG A 128 -11.25 1.53 -9.53
C ARG A 128 -11.15 0.34 -8.57
N GLU A 129 -10.64 -0.79 -9.09
CA GLU A 129 -10.38 -1.98 -8.29
C GLU A 129 -9.49 -1.68 -7.07
N GLN A 130 -9.90 -2.17 -5.89
CA GLN A 130 -9.26 -1.88 -4.62
C GLN A 130 -8.33 -3.00 -4.12
N ASP A 131 -7.77 -3.82 -5.01
CA ASP A 131 -6.92 -4.96 -4.65
C ASP A 131 -5.70 -4.56 -3.81
N TYR A 132 -5.05 -3.46 -4.16
CA TYR A 132 -3.91 -2.95 -3.39
C TYR A 132 -4.33 -2.40 -2.02
N THR A 133 -5.51 -1.79 -1.90
CA THR A 133 -6.10 -1.41 -0.61
C THR A 133 -6.34 -2.64 0.27
N LEU A 134 -6.87 -3.73 -0.30
CA LEU A 134 -7.09 -4.98 0.42
C LEU A 134 -5.77 -5.63 0.86
N LYS A 135 -4.73 -5.61 0.02
CA LYS A 135 -3.39 -6.08 0.40
C LYS A 135 -2.82 -5.27 1.55
N ALA A 136 -2.91 -3.93 1.49
CA ALA A 136 -2.45 -3.07 2.57
C ALA A 136 -3.15 -3.39 3.91
N ILE A 137 -4.47 -3.55 3.89
CA ILE A 137 -5.25 -3.96 5.06
C ILE A 137 -4.73 -5.29 5.61
N ALA A 138 -4.56 -6.31 4.77
CA ALA A 138 -4.09 -7.62 5.21
C ALA A 138 -2.70 -7.56 5.87
N GLU A 139 -1.78 -6.75 5.34
CA GLU A 139 -0.44 -6.62 5.92
C GLU A 139 -0.44 -5.85 7.25
N TRP A 140 -1.29 -4.82 7.39
CA TRP A 140 -1.46 -4.13 8.68
C TRP A 140 -2.20 -4.99 9.71
N GLU A 141 -3.11 -5.88 9.32
CA GLU A 141 -3.73 -6.86 10.22
C GLU A 141 -2.69 -7.88 10.72
N LYS A 142 -1.80 -8.36 9.85
CA LYS A 142 -0.65 -9.20 10.25
C LYS A 142 0.26 -8.47 11.24
N LEU A 143 0.55 -7.17 10.99
CA LEU A 143 1.34 -6.35 11.89
C LEU A 143 0.72 -6.28 13.29
N VAL A 144 -0.55 -5.91 13.39
CA VAL A 144 -1.26 -5.77 14.66
C VAL A 144 -1.32 -7.10 15.42
N THR A 145 -1.41 -8.22 14.70
CA THR A 145 -1.43 -9.56 15.29
C THR A 145 -0.06 -10.01 15.75
N SER A 146 0.98 -9.80 14.93
CA SER A 146 2.33 -10.32 15.20
C SER A 146 3.14 -9.43 16.14
N TYR A 147 2.90 -8.10 16.10
CA TYR A 147 3.64 -7.10 16.86
C TYR A 147 2.70 -6.14 17.62
N PRO A 148 1.78 -6.64 18.47
CA PRO A 148 0.66 -5.85 19.02
C PRO A 148 1.08 -4.64 19.87
N GLN A 149 2.29 -4.69 20.46
CA GLN A 149 2.83 -3.64 21.34
C GLN A 149 3.69 -2.60 20.62
N SER A 150 3.95 -2.77 19.31
CA SER A 150 4.78 -1.83 18.55
C SER A 150 4.07 -0.49 18.30
N GLU A 151 4.84 0.58 18.14
CA GLU A 151 4.32 1.89 17.76
C GLU A 151 3.71 1.85 16.34
N GLU A 152 4.26 1.01 15.47
CA GLU A 152 3.75 0.77 14.13
C GLU A 152 2.34 0.17 14.16
N SER A 153 2.07 -0.76 15.08
CA SER A 153 0.72 -1.32 15.26
C SER A 153 -0.29 -0.29 15.71
N LYS A 154 0.11 0.68 16.53
CA LYS A 154 -0.77 1.80 16.91
C LYS A 154 -1.11 2.68 15.70
N LYS A 155 -0.11 2.98 14.86
CA LYS A 155 -0.31 3.75 13.61
C LYS A 155 -1.20 2.97 12.62
N ALA A 156 -0.95 1.66 12.47
CA ALA A 156 -1.68 0.80 11.54
C ALA A 156 -3.19 0.72 11.86
N LYS A 157 -3.61 0.80 13.12
CA LYS A 157 -5.04 0.78 13.49
C LYS A 157 -5.84 1.89 12.78
N ASN A 158 -5.31 3.11 12.73
CA ASN A 158 -5.98 4.22 12.03
C ASN A 158 -6.00 4.00 10.51
N LEU A 159 -4.93 3.41 9.96
CA LEU A 159 -4.86 3.11 8.53
C LEU A 159 -5.78 1.94 8.14
N LEU A 160 -5.95 0.96 9.02
CA LEU A 160 -6.91 -0.13 8.87
C LEU A 160 -8.33 0.41 8.75
N ASP A 161 -8.73 1.31 9.65
CA ASP A 161 -10.07 1.92 9.59
C ASP A 161 -10.26 2.72 8.30
N LYS A 162 -9.25 3.50 7.89
CA LYS A 162 -9.26 4.23 6.62
C LYS A 162 -9.34 3.31 5.41
N GLY A 163 -8.57 2.24 5.40
CA GLY A 163 -8.56 1.26 4.31
C GLY A 163 -9.91 0.52 4.20
N ARG A 164 -10.42 0.02 5.33
CA ARG A 164 -11.73 -0.65 5.38
C ARG A 164 -12.85 0.28 4.95
N ARG A 165 -12.79 1.56 5.33
CA ARG A 165 -13.75 2.57 4.87
C ARG A 165 -13.72 2.73 3.36
N ARG A 166 -12.54 2.85 2.75
CA ARG A 166 -12.37 2.96 1.29
C ARG A 166 -12.98 1.76 0.56
N VAL A 167 -12.74 0.53 1.03
CA VAL A 167 -13.31 -0.68 0.42
C VAL A 167 -14.82 -0.75 0.61
N ALA A 168 -15.35 -0.30 1.75
CA ALA A 168 -16.79 -0.21 1.98
C ALA A 168 -17.46 0.80 1.02
N GLU A 169 -16.83 1.94 0.79
CA GLU A 169 -17.29 2.96 -0.16
C GLU A 169 -17.23 2.48 -1.62
N HIS A 170 -16.18 1.70 -1.98
CA HIS A 170 -16.13 1.00 -3.28
C HIS A 170 -17.29 -0.01 -3.42
N SER A 171 -17.59 -0.78 -2.37
CA SER A 171 -18.72 -1.71 -2.36
C SER A 171 -20.06 -0.97 -2.52
N GLU A 172 -20.21 0.20 -1.90
CA GLU A 172 -21.37 1.09 -2.09
C GLU A 172 -21.45 1.58 -3.54
N PHE A 173 -20.33 1.99 -4.13
CA PHE A 173 -20.28 2.43 -5.53
C PHE A 173 -20.80 1.34 -6.48
N ILE A 174 -20.36 0.08 -6.29
CA ILE A 174 -20.84 -1.07 -7.08
C ILE A 174 -22.35 -1.28 -6.86
N ALA A 175 -22.82 -1.24 -5.61
CA ALA A 175 -24.25 -1.40 -5.32
C ALA A 175 -25.11 -0.32 -5.99
N LYS A 176 -24.64 0.93 -5.94
CA LYS A 176 -25.29 2.08 -6.58
C LYS A 176 -25.34 1.94 -8.11
N PHE A 177 -24.29 1.36 -8.72
CA PHE A 177 -24.29 1.08 -10.14
C PHE A 177 -25.45 0.15 -10.53
N TYR A 178 -25.64 -0.98 -9.83
CA TYR A 178 -26.76 -1.90 -10.10
C TYR A 178 -28.12 -1.24 -9.91
N CYS A 179 -28.29 -0.39 -8.91
CA CYS A 179 -29.53 0.38 -8.73
C CYS A 179 -29.80 1.32 -9.91
N LYS A 180 -28.74 2.00 -10.40
CA LYS A 180 -28.86 2.91 -11.56
C LYS A 180 -29.21 2.18 -12.85
N GLN A 181 -28.74 0.92 -12.99
CA GLN A 181 -29.10 0.06 -14.13
C GLN A 181 -30.49 -0.58 -13.95
N GLU A 182 -31.20 -0.31 -12.85
CA GLU A 182 -32.51 -0.90 -12.53
C GLU A 182 -32.47 -2.44 -12.35
N ILE A 183 -31.28 -2.99 -12.04
CA ILE A 183 -31.08 -4.40 -11.68
C ILE A 183 -31.29 -4.54 -10.18
N TYR A 184 -32.56 -4.44 -9.75
CA TYR A 184 -32.89 -4.22 -8.33
C TYR A 184 -32.54 -5.40 -7.42
N HIS A 185 -32.57 -6.65 -7.89
CA HIS A 185 -32.14 -7.78 -7.10
C HIS A 185 -30.64 -7.72 -6.75
N ALA A 186 -29.78 -7.37 -7.74
CA ALA A 186 -28.37 -7.21 -7.50
C ALA A 186 -28.08 -5.96 -6.63
N CYS A 187 -28.81 -4.87 -6.86
CA CYS A 187 -28.77 -3.68 -6.01
C CYS A 187 -29.05 -4.03 -4.53
N ALA A 188 -30.17 -4.70 -4.25
CA ALA A 188 -30.54 -5.10 -2.88
C ALA A 188 -29.48 -6.02 -2.27
N TYR A 189 -29.04 -7.05 -3.01
CA TYR A 189 -28.04 -7.99 -2.54
C TYR A 189 -26.72 -7.31 -2.18
N ARG A 190 -26.19 -6.44 -3.05
CA ARG A 190 -24.93 -5.73 -2.82
C ARG A 190 -25.00 -4.79 -1.62
N TYR A 191 -26.10 -4.07 -1.44
CA TYR A 191 -26.27 -3.25 -0.25
C TYR A 191 -26.40 -4.07 1.04
N LEU A 192 -27.10 -5.20 1.03
CA LEU A 192 -27.15 -6.07 2.21
C LEU A 192 -25.79 -6.69 2.52
N GLN A 193 -25.04 -7.12 1.51
CA GLN A 193 -23.67 -7.61 1.68
C GLN A 193 -22.77 -6.55 2.35
N LEU A 194 -22.90 -5.26 1.98
CA LEU A 194 -22.17 -4.18 2.62
C LEU A 194 -22.48 -4.08 4.12
N THR A 195 -23.76 -4.25 4.54
CA THR A 195 -24.13 -4.19 5.95
C THR A 195 -23.53 -5.33 6.78
N GLU A 196 -23.31 -6.48 6.16
CA GLU A 196 -22.72 -7.66 6.79
C GLU A 196 -21.19 -7.54 6.90
N GLN A 197 -20.55 -7.04 5.84
CA GLN A 197 -19.09 -6.95 5.77
C GLN A 197 -18.52 -5.75 6.55
N TYR A 198 -19.27 -4.64 6.63
CA TYR A 198 -18.80 -3.38 7.21
C TYR A 198 -19.77 -2.78 8.25
N PRO A 199 -20.18 -3.57 9.28
CA PRO A 199 -21.16 -3.13 10.27
C PRO A 199 -20.70 -1.94 11.12
N GLN A 200 -19.38 -1.69 11.19
CA GLN A 200 -18.77 -0.60 11.95
C GLN A 200 -19.04 0.79 11.34
N PHE A 201 -19.42 0.88 10.07
CA PHE A 201 -19.70 2.17 9.40
C PHE A 201 -21.21 2.45 9.38
N SER A 202 -21.74 2.90 10.52
CA SER A 202 -23.19 3.09 10.75
C SER A 202 -23.87 3.97 9.70
N ASP A 203 -23.20 5.00 9.20
CA ASP A 203 -23.68 5.87 8.13
C ASP A 203 -23.88 5.12 6.80
N LEU A 204 -22.91 4.30 6.40
CA LEU A 204 -23.02 3.44 5.21
C LEU A 204 -24.07 2.35 5.41
N VAL A 205 -24.12 1.73 6.59
CA VAL A 205 -25.11 0.69 6.92
C VAL A 205 -26.52 1.25 6.86
N LYS A 206 -26.78 2.42 7.45
CA LYS A 206 -28.08 3.10 7.36
C LYS A 206 -28.48 3.37 5.93
N LYS A 207 -27.54 3.90 5.13
CA LYS A 207 -27.76 4.16 3.71
C LYS A 207 -28.03 2.88 2.94
N ALA A 208 -27.28 1.81 3.22
CA ALA A 208 -27.42 0.51 2.58
C ALA A 208 -28.82 -0.10 2.84
N TYR A 209 -29.28 -0.12 4.08
CA TYR A 209 -30.65 -0.57 4.37
C TYR A 209 -31.72 0.28 3.68
N THR A 210 -31.52 1.59 3.63
CA THR A 210 -32.45 2.50 2.93
C THR A 210 -32.53 2.18 1.44
N GLN A 211 -31.39 1.93 0.78
CA GLN A 211 -31.37 1.62 -0.64
C GLN A 211 -31.85 0.20 -0.95
N ALA A 212 -31.50 -0.79 -0.09
CA ALA A 212 -32.05 -2.13 -0.18
C ALA A 212 -33.58 -2.14 -0.08
N ALA A 213 -34.12 -1.41 0.87
CA ALA A 213 -35.60 -1.25 1.02
C ALA A 213 -36.26 -0.68 -0.25
N LYS A 214 -35.65 0.34 -0.86
CA LYS A 214 -36.14 0.89 -2.14
C LYS A 214 -36.06 -0.16 -3.27
N ALA A 215 -34.97 -0.89 -3.35
CA ALA A 215 -34.78 -1.92 -4.38
C ALA A 215 -35.84 -3.05 -4.22
N PHE A 216 -36.12 -3.51 -2.99
CA PHE A 216 -37.19 -4.49 -2.75
C PHE A 216 -38.57 -3.98 -3.12
N ALA A 217 -38.88 -2.70 -2.89
CA ALA A 217 -40.13 -2.10 -3.35
C ALA A 217 -40.24 -2.08 -4.88
N GLN A 218 -39.17 -1.75 -5.59
CA GLN A 218 -39.16 -1.81 -7.07
C GLN A 218 -39.31 -3.23 -7.61
N LEU A 219 -38.71 -4.24 -6.94
CA LEU A 219 -38.90 -5.67 -7.27
C LEU A 219 -40.38 -6.08 -7.09
N ALA A 220 -41.01 -5.67 -5.99
CA ALA A 220 -42.42 -5.96 -5.72
C ALA A 220 -43.35 -5.38 -6.78
N ASP A 221 -42.97 -4.26 -7.41
CA ASP A 221 -43.71 -3.61 -8.49
C ASP A 221 -43.36 -4.16 -9.89
N GLY A 222 -42.52 -5.21 -10.00
CA GLY A 222 -42.13 -5.83 -11.29
C GLY A 222 -41.26 -4.93 -12.18
N LYS A 223 -40.48 -4.01 -11.61
CA LYS A 223 -39.72 -3.00 -12.38
C LYS A 223 -38.25 -3.36 -12.65
N SER A 224 -37.79 -4.58 -12.32
CA SER A 224 -36.39 -4.98 -12.56
C SER A 224 -36.16 -5.29 -14.05
N LYS A 225 -35.09 -4.74 -14.64
CA LYS A 225 -34.74 -4.96 -16.05
C LYS A 225 -34.13 -6.34 -16.34
N ASP A 226 -33.54 -6.98 -15.33
CA ASP A 226 -32.90 -8.28 -15.48
C ASP A 226 -33.76 -9.41 -14.90
N GLU A 227 -34.86 -9.67 -15.60
CA GLU A 227 -35.81 -10.74 -15.21
C GLU A 227 -35.28 -12.16 -15.52
N GLN A 228 -34.27 -12.30 -16.40
CA GLN A 228 -33.82 -13.60 -16.90
C GLN A 228 -32.54 -14.10 -16.21
N SER A 229 -31.90 -13.32 -15.37
CA SER A 229 -30.66 -13.71 -14.70
C SER A 229 -30.87 -14.89 -13.73
N GLU A 230 -30.02 -15.94 -13.83
CA GLU A 230 -30.00 -17.07 -12.90
C GLU A 230 -29.76 -16.62 -11.45
N SER A 231 -28.99 -15.53 -11.25
CA SER A 231 -28.75 -14.93 -9.92
C SER A 231 -30.00 -14.38 -9.25
N ASN A 232 -31.07 -14.21 -10.01
CA ASN A 232 -32.36 -13.68 -9.52
C ASN A 232 -33.32 -14.76 -9.00
N ILE A 233 -32.96 -16.04 -8.99
CA ILE A 233 -33.84 -17.18 -8.64
C ILE A 233 -34.48 -16.99 -7.26
N TYR A 234 -33.69 -16.57 -6.27
CA TYR A 234 -34.21 -16.35 -4.91
C TYR A 234 -35.30 -15.28 -4.86
N TYR A 235 -35.11 -14.15 -5.49
CA TYR A 235 -36.08 -13.05 -5.48
C TYR A 235 -37.33 -13.34 -6.34
N LYS A 236 -37.16 -14.12 -7.41
CA LYS A 236 -38.28 -14.61 -8.24
C LYS A 236 -39.21 -15.57 -7.49
N SER A 237 -38.71 -16.27 -6.48
CA SER A 237 -39.53 -17.16 -5.66
C SER A 237 -40.39 -16.44 -4.64
N LEU A 238 -40.13 -15.14 -4.40
CA LEU A 238 -40.88 -14.33 -3.44
C LEU A 238 -42.10 -13.67 -4.09
N SER A 239 -43.24 -13.72 -3.38
CA SER A 239 -44.43 -12.96 -3.79
C SER A 239 -44.20 -11.45 -3.66
N SER A 240 -44.98 -10.64 -4.39
CA SER A 240 -44.94 -9.18 -4.28
C SER A 240 -45.16 -8.72 -2.82
N GLN A 241 -46.02 -9.43 -2.05
CA GLN A 241 -46.23 -9.10 -0.64
C GLN A 241 -44.96 -9.38 0.20
N GLN A 242 -44.30 -10.53 0.01
CA GLN A 242 -43.05 -10.86 0.71
C GLN A 242 -41.92 -9.86 0.40
N LEU A 243 -41.86 -9.37 -0.85
CA LEU A 243 -40.90 -8.34 -1.23
C LEU A 243 -41.20 -6.99 -0.55
N ARG A 244 -42.49 -6.61 -0.42
CA ARG A 244 -42.89 -5.42 0.35
C ARG A 244 -42.60 -5.55 1.84
N ASP A 245 -42.83 -6.71 2.43
CA ASP A 245 -42.51 -6.96 3.83
C ASP A 245 -41.00 -6.80 4.11
N LYS A 246 -40.15 -7.30 3.19
CA LYS A 246 -38.71 -7.05 3.25
C LYS A 246 -38.35 -5.56 3.12
N ALA A 247 -39.03 -4.83 2.24
CA ALA A 247 -38.82 -3.39 2.11
C ALA A 247 -39.13 -2.66 3.43
N GLU A 248 -40.23 -3.00 4.13
CA GLU A 248 -40.55 -2.41 5.42
C GLU A 248 -39.56 -2.86 6.51
N GLU A 249 -39.16 -4.12 6.53
CA GLU A 249 -38.14 -4.62 7.46
C GLU A 249 -36.88 -3.77 7.40
N PHE A 250 -36.34 -3.54 6.17
CA PHE A 250 -35.11 -2.78 6.00
C PHE A 250 -35.29 -1.27 6.22
N ARG A 251 -36.46 -0.71 5.97
CA ARG A 251 -36.79 0.66 6.42
C ARG A 251 -36.74 0.79 7.94
N GLY A 252 -37.31 -0.18 8.65
CA GLY A 252 -37.26 -0.23 10.11
C GLY A 252 -35.80 -0.34 10.61
N LYS A 253 -34.97 -1.21 10.02
CA LYS A 253 -33.55 -1.33 10.37
C LYS A 253 -32.81 -0.01 10.13
N ALA A 254 -33.04 0.65 9.00
CA ALA A 254 -32.42 1.95 8.70
C ALA A 254 -32.83 3.04 9.69
N ALA A 255 -34.12 3.08 10.10
CA ALA A 255 -34.62 4.05 11.05
C ALA A 255 -34.06 3.85 12.47
N ALA A 256 -33.76 2.61 12.85
CA ALA A 256 -33.21 2.29 14.16
C ALA A 256 -31.73 2.72 14.34
N ILE A 257 -31.00 3.00 13.25
CA ILE A 257 -29.61 3.43 13.32
C ILE A 257 -29.55 4.93 13.64
N GLN A 258 -29.00 5.26 14.81
CA GLN A 258 -28.63 6.62 15.21
C GLN A 258 -27.23 6.95 14.65
N LEU A 259 -27.04 8.15 14.11
CA LEU A 259 -25.76 8.64 13.56
C LEU A 259 -25.11 9.64 14.52
#